data_2822e565fea1ea9f7e6cbec78d7bc895
#
_entry.id   2822e565fea1ea9f7e6cbec78d7bc895
#
_cell.length_a   1.000
_cell.length_b   1.000
_cell.length_c   1.000
_cell.angle_alpha   90.00
_cell.angle_beta   90.00
_cell.angle_gamma   90.00
#
_symmetry.space_group_name_H-M   'P 1'
#
loop_
_entity.id
_entity.type
_entity.pdbx_description
1 polymer ?
#
loop_
_entity_poly.entity_id
_entity_poly.type
_entity_poly.pdbx_seq_one_letter_code
_entity_poly.pdbx_strand_id
1 'polypeptide(L)'
;MKKAAFLFLFFFLLFYVIMNKFTLGIIVLGVYAGFALLALKRNNTINSVINISLEYSKKSKVVLIIFLFVGALTASWLSSGTIPGIVYFGIKFINPALFIFFTFLITSIVAFFLGSSFGTASTIGIALMAIARSGNIDVNITGAAIISGMYFGDRWSPLSSSANLVASLTGIDIYSNLKNLVKSMIIPYILTSLFYIFLSKNYILNTSESTISELISSTYNLDIRFIFIPVVSIVIFSLLRINVRISMGVSIILASIIAVIIQKEEIISVIKYLSLGFYKFDGTALEKIIKGGGVKSMFNASILIIISCSLVGIFEQLNILNYVKNKIMNVKNRADLFRNTIFVSIITGMVGANQTIAVIMTENIVEKVYDEKKVERIELAKDIENSAIVLPAIIPWNIACYLPCTMLGIGSVRFIPFAAYIYLIPICTYIYYRFALKKKEI
;
A
#
# COMPACT_ATOMS: atom_id res chain seq x y z
N MET A 1 28.01 -13.55 -12.94
CA MET A 1 27.89 -12.20 -13.54
C MET A 1 26.74 -12.09 -14.55
N LYS A 2 26.64 -12.91 -15.62
CA LYS A 2 25.59 -12.78 -16.66
C LYS A 2 24.13 -12.80 -16.13
N LYS A 3 23.81 -13.60 -15.09
CA LYS A 3 22.45 -13.70 -14.52
C LYS A 3 22.01 -12.46 -13.72
N ALA A 4 22.91 -11.85 -12.94
CA ALA A 4 22.62 -10.64 -12.17
C ALA A 4 22.52 -9.41 -13.08
N ALA A 5 23.38 -9.33 -14.10
CA ALA A 5 23.31 -8.27 -15.11
C ALA A 5 22.01 -8.36 -15.91
N PHE A 6 21.55 -9.57 -16.24
CA PHE A 6 20.28 -9.79 -16.92
C PHE A 6 19.07 -9.40 -16.05
N LEU A 7 19.06 -9.77 -14.77
CA LEU A 7 18.03 -9.34 -13.82
C LEU A 7 18.02 -7.82 -13.64
N PHE A 8 19.18 -7.21 -13.47
CA PHE A 8 19.28 -5.76 -13.33
C PHE A 8 18.81 -5.03 -14.59
N LEU A 9 19.29 -5.46 -15.77
CA LEU A 9 18.85 -4.91 -17.06
C LEU A 9 17.35 -5.08 -17.25
N PHE A 10 16.81 -6.23 -16.87
CA PHE A 10 15.42 -6.56 -16.97
C PHE A 10 14.55 -5.65 -16.08
N PHE A 11 14.89 -5.50 -14.78
CA PHE A 11 14.17 -4.59 -13.88
C PHE A 11 14.35 -3.13 -14.27
N PHE A 12 15.49 -2.76 -14.82
CA PHE A 12 15.74 -1.42 -15.38
C PHE A 12 14.86 -1.14 -16.60
N LEU A 13 14.76 -2.09 -17.54
CA LEU A 13 13.86 -2.00 -18.69
C LEU A 13 12.39 -1.93 -18.25
N LEU A 14 12.02 -2.72 -17.25
CA LEU A 14 10.66 -2.71 -16.68
C LEU A 14 10.35 -1.33 -16.08
N PHE A 15 11.25 -0.75 -15.31
CA PHE A 15 11.13 0.59 -14.77
C PHE A 15 11.05 1.66 -15.87
N TYR A 16 11.92 1.58 -16.87
CA TYR A 16 11.95 2.50 -18.01
C TYR A 16 10.62 2.48 -18.81
N VAL A 17 10.10 1.29 -19.09
CA VAL A 17 8.83 1.12 -19.83
C VAL A 17 7.63 1.62 -19.01
N ILE A 18 7.65 1.44 -17.69
CA ILE A 18 6.62 1.99 -16.79
C ILE A 18 6.63 3.52 -16.80
N MET A 19 7.81 4.14 -16.81
CA MET A 19 7.95 5.61 -16.88
C MET A 19 7.40 6.19 -18.18
N ASN A 20 7.43 5.44 -19.29
CA ASN A 20 6.96 5.86 -20.62
C ASN A 20 5.47 5.56 -20.91
N LYS A 21 4.63 5.44 -19.89
CA LYS A 21 3.14 5.36 -19.97
C LYS A 21 2.54 4.07 -20.56
N PHE A 22 3.30 2.99 -20.73
CA PHE A 22 2.70 1.71 -21.06
C PHE A 22 1.83 1.18 -19.91
N THR A 23 0.73 0.50 -20.23
CA THR A 23 -0.11 -0.10 -19.20
C THR A 23 0.66 -1.16 -18.42
N LEU A 24 0.68 -1.05 -17.10
CA LEU A 24 1.44 -1.94 -16.21
C LEU A 24 1.13 -3.43 -16.48
N GLY A 25 -0.11 -3.76 -16.84
CA GLY A 25 -0.52 -5.12 -17.16
C GLY A 25 0.23 -5.74 -18.34
N ILE A 26 0.41 -5.01 -19.44
CA ILE A 26 1.14 -5.48 -20.62
C ILE A 26 2.61 -5.74 -20.27
N ILE A 27 3.19 -4.86 -19.46
CA ILE A 27 4.57 -4.97 -19.04
C ILE A 27 4.79 -6.22 -18.20
N VAL A 28 3.98 -6.43 -17.16
CA VAL A 28 4.10 -7.59 -16.27
C VAL A 28 3.84 -8.89 -17.03
N LEU A 29 2.96 -8.87 -18.03
CA LEU A 29 2.69 -10.01 -18.92
C LEU A 29 3.90 -10.33 -19.81
N GLY A 30 4.56 -9.30 -20.38
CA GLY A 30 5.80 -9.46 -21.17
C GLY A 30 6.95 -10.00 -20.31
N VAL A 31 7.06 -9.52 -19.09
CA VAL A 31 7.98 -10.01 -18.05
C VAL A 31 7.74 -11.49 -17.75
N TYR A 32 6.50 -11.85 -17.47
CA TYR A 32 6.10 -13.23 -17.23
C TYR A 32 6.48 -14.14 -18.41
N ALA A 33 6.14 -13.73 -19.63
CA ALA A 33 6.49 -14.49 -20.84
C ALA A 33 8.01 -14.67 -21.01
N GLY A 34 8.80 -13.60 -20.79
CA GLY A 34 10.26 -13.65 -20.87
C GLY A 34 10.89 -14.62 -19.87
N PHE A 35 10.44 -14.61 -18.61
CA PHE A 35 10.94 -15.55 -17.60
C PHE A 35 10.41 -16.98 -17.78
N ALA A 36 9.18 -17.15 -18.28
CA ALA A 36 8.67 -18.46 -18.66
C ALA A 36 9.52 -19.10 -19.77
N LEU A 37 9.88 -18.34 -20.81
CA LEU A 37 10.79 -18.80 -21.86
C LEU A 37 12.19 -19.15 -21.32
N LEU A 38 12.71 -18.37 -20.34
CA LEU A 38 13.97 -18.69 -19.69
C LEU A 38 13.90 -19.98 -18.85
N ALA A 39 12.76 -20.22 -18.20
CA ALA A 39 12.53 -21.45 -17.44
C ALA A 39 12.53 -22.67 -18.40
N LEU A 40 11.87 -22.57 -19.55
CA LEU A 40 11.85 -23.62 -20.57
C LEU A 40 13.26 -23.92 -21.13
N LYS A 41 14.08 -22.88 -21.38
CA LYS A 41 15.47 -23.06 -21.82
C LYS A 41 16.39 -23.74 -20.79
N ARG A 42 15.94 -23.86 -19.53
CA ARG A 42 16.67 -24.52 -18.43
C ARG A 42 16.17 -25.94 -18.14
N ASN A 43 15.70 -26.64 -19.14
CA ASN A 43 15.16 -28.01 -19.05
C ASN A 43 13.90 -28.15 -18.18
N ASN A 44 13.14 -27.09 -17.94
CA ASN A 44 11.82 -27.20 -17.35
C ASN A 44 10.81 -27.53 -18.46
N THR A 45 9.87 -28.40 -18.16
CA THR A 45 8.79 -28.75 -19.10
C THR A 45 7.72 -27.65 -19.08
N ILE A 46 6.98 -27.50 -20.18
CA ILE A 46 5.85 -26.55 -20.27
C ILE A 46 4.85 -26.81 -19.13
N ASN A 47 4.53 -28.07 -18.87
CA ASN A 47 3.61 -28.47 -17.79
C ASN A 47 4.12 -28.03 -16.41
N SER A 48 5.43 -28.11 -16.14
CA SER A 48 6.03 -27.66 -14.89
C SER A 48 5.87 -26.14 -14.72
N VAL A 49 6.12 -25.35 -15.77
CA VAL A 49 5.97 -23.88 -15.74
C VAL A 49 4.51 -23.47 -15.54
N ILE A 50 3.57 -24.15 -16.20
CA ILE A 50 2.13 -23.89 -16.03
C ILE A 50 1.68 -24.25 -14.62
N ASN A 51 2.06 -25.44 -14.12
CA ASN A 51 1.63 -25.91 -12.80
C ASN A 51 2.12 -24.98 -11.67
N ILE A 52 3.39 -24.58 -11.71
CA ILE A 52 3.92 -23.65 -10.70
C ILE A 52 3.26 -22.27 -10.80
N SER A 53 2.98 -21.78 -12.01
CA SER A 53 2.27 -20.54 -12.23
C SER A 53 0.86 -20.57 -11.66
N LEU A 54 0.13 -21.68 -11.87
CA LEU A 54 -1.21 -21.89 -11.32
C LEU A 54 -1.21 -22.04 -9.80
N GLU A 55 -0.23 -22.73 -9.24
CA GLU A 55 -0.07 -22.87 -7.79
C GLU A 55 0.11 -21.51 -7.13
N TYR A 56 1.03 -20.69 -7.67
CA TYR A 56 1.30 -19.38 -7.13
C TYR A 56 0.17 -18.37 -7.38
N SER A 57 -0.54 -18.47 -8.50
CA SER A 57 -1.73 -17.66 -8.77
C SER A 57 -2.83 -17.87 -7.71
N LYS A 58 -2.98 -19.08 -7.16
CA LYS A 58 -3.93 -19.36 -6.07
C LYS A 58 -3.66 -18.53 -4.81
N LYS A 59 -2.40 -18.13 -4.58
CA LYS A 59 -2.01 -17.25 -3.45
C LYS A 59 -2.62 -15.85 -3.57
N SER A 60 -3.03 -15.41 -4.79
CA SER A 60 -3.73 -14.14 -5.01
C SER A 60 -5.17 -14.12 -4.50
N LYS A 61 -5.79 -15.27 -4.20
CA LYS A 61 -7.21 -15.39 -3.84
C LYS A 61 -7.64 -14.41 -2.73
N VAL A 62 -6.82 -14.25 -1.71
CA VAL A 62 -7.12 -13.34 -0.58
C VAL A 62 -7.23 -11.89 -1.05
N VAL A 63 -6.32 -11.47 -1.93
CA VAL A 63 -6.28 -10.10 -2.47
C VAL A 63 -7.43 -9.86 -3.43
N LEU A 64 -7.78 -10.86 -4.26
CA LEU A 64 -8.93 -10.79 -5.17
C LEU A 64 -10.24 -10.58 -4.40
N ILE A 65 -10.42 -11.29 -3.28
CA ILE A 65 -11.58 -11.09 -2.40
C ILE A 65 -11.60 -9.65 -1.84
N ILE A 66 -10.44 -9.13 -1.40
CA ILE A 66 -10.34 -7.74 -0.92
C ILE A 66 -10.72 -6.76 -2.03
N PHE A 67 -10.30 -6.98 -3.27
CA PHE A 67 -10.68 -6.12 -4.40
C PHE A 67 -12.19 -6.07 -4.64
N LEU A 68 -12.89 -7.20 -4.54
CA LEU A 68 -14.34 -7.24 -4.64
C LEU A 68 -14.98 -6.33 -3.58
N PHE A 69 -14.52 -6.47 -2.32
CA PHE A 69 -15.02 -5.62 -1.23
C PHE A 69 -14.69 -4.14 -1.42
N VAL A 70 -13.47 -3.80 -1.86
CA VAL A 70 -13.05 -2.39 -2.09
C VAL A 70 -13.89 -1.74 -3.17
N GLY A 71 -14.11 -2.43 -4.30
CA GLY A 71 -14.96 -1.93 -5.37
C GLY A 71 -16.38 -1.66 -4.90
N ALA A 72 -17.00 -2.63 -4.22
CA ALA A 72 -18.35 -2.49 -3.69
C ALA A 72 -18.42 -1.43 -2.58
N LEU A 73 -17.42 -1.35 -1.69
CA LEU A 73 -17.34 -0.35 -0.62
C LEU A 73 -17.34 1.08 -1.17
N THR A 74 -16.48 1.33 -2.16
CA THR A 74 -16.40 2.66 -2.78
C THR A 74 -17.74 3.08 -3.40
N ALA A 75 -18.40 2.17 -4.13
CA ALA A 75 -19.70 2.47 -4.74
C ALA A 75 -20.81 2.67 -3.69
N SER A 76 -20.85 1.87 -2.63
CA SER A 76 -21.82 2.03 -1.54
C SER A 76 -21.61 3.32 -0.75
N TRP A 77 -20.36 3.72 -0.51
CA TRP A 77 -20.05 4.99 0.17
C TRP A 77 -20.35 6.22 -0.69
N LEU A 78 -20.26 6.09 -2.02
CA LEU A 78 -20.69 7.15 -2.94
C LEU A 78 -22.21 7.27 -2.92
N SER A 79 -22.94 6.17 -3.07
CA SER A 79 -24.40 6.17 -3.12
C SER A 79 -25.08 6.55 -1.79
N SER A 80 -24.47 6.21 -0.65
CA SER A 80 -24.98 6.56 0.68
C SER A 80 -24.73 8.01 1.10
N GLY A 81 -23.93 8.75 0.33
CA GLY A 81 -23.50 10.11 0.73
C GLY A 81 -22.34 10.11 1.74
N THR A 82 -21.77 8.95 2.08
CA THR A 82 -20.62 8.86 3.01
C THR A 82 -19.39 9.59 2.46
N ILE A 83 -18.92 9.29 1.23
CA ILE A 83 -17.80 10.00 0.61
C ILE A 83 -18.15 11.48 0.36
N PRO A 84 -19.32 11.82 -0.24
CA PRO A 84 -19.72 13.23 -0.36
C PRO A 84 -19.74 14.00 0.96
N GLY A 85 -20.25 13.39 2.02
CA GLY A 85 -20.29 14.00 3.35
C GLY A 85 -18.89 14.22 3.93
N ILE A 86 -17.98 13.25 3.78
CA ILE A 86 -16.59 13.41 4.21
C ILE A 86 -15.92 14.56 3.44
N VAL A 87 -16.17 14.68 2.13
CA VAL A 87 -15.66 15.80 1.32
C VAL A 87 -16.21 17.13 1.84
N TYR A 88 -17.52 17.22 2.04
CA TYR A 88 -18.19 18.43 2.52
C TYR A 88 -17.65 18.90 3.87
N PHE A 89 -17.62 18.00 4.87
CA PHE A 89 -17.09 18.33 6.19
C PHE A 89 -15.56 18.51 6.19
N GLY A 90 -14.84 17.73 5.38
CA GLY A 90 -13.38 17.82 5.25
C GLY A 90 -12.93 19.17 4.73
N ILE A 91 -13.56 19.69 3.67
CA ILE A 91 -13.26 21.05 3.15
C ILE A 91 -13.53 22.11 4.21
N LYS A 92 -14.55 21.92 5.05
CA LYS A 92 -14.95 22.89 6.08
C LYS A 92 -14.01 22.93 7.31
N PHE A 93 -13.42 21.77 7.68
CA PHE A 93 -12.66 21.64 8.93
C PHE A 93 -11.15 21.54 8.74
N ILE A 94 -10.65 21.11 7.57
CA ILE A 94 -9.22 20.97 7.32
C ILE A 94 -8.63 22.33 6.90
N ASN A 95 -7.52 22.72 7.54
CA ASN A 95 -6.79 23.92 7.12
C ASN A 95 -6.25 23.73 5.68
N PRO A 96 -6.71 24.53 4.70
CA PRO A 96 -6.33 24.38 3.31
C PRO A 96 -4.82 24.48 3.05
N ALA A 97 -4.12 25.31 3.82
CA ALA A 97 -2.69 25.55 3.67
C ALA A 97 -1.81 24.38 4.18
N LEU A 98 -2.38 23.43 4.93
CA LEU A 98 -1.67 22.30 5.52
C LEU A 98 -2.30 20.95 5.15
N PHE A 99 -3.10 20.91 4.09
CA PHE A 99 -3.87 19.72 3.71
C PHE A 99 -3.01 18.47 3.52
N ILE A 100 -1.87 18.55 2.81
CA ILE A 100 -1.01 17.39 2.54
C ILE A 100 -0.38 16.86 3.83
N PHE A 101 0.04 17.78 4.74
CA PHE A 101 0.55 17.40 6.06
C PHE A 101 -0.53 16.71 6.89
N PHE A 102 -1.74 17.28 6.98
CA PHE A 102 -2.85 16.65 7.70
C PHE A 102 -3.26 15.31 7.08
N THR A 103 -3.17 15.18 5.76
CA THR A 103 -3.38 13.90 5.07
C THR A 103 -2.41 12.84 5.59
N PHE A 104 -1.13 13.13 5.68
CA PHE A 104 -0.13 12.22 6.25
C PHE A 104 -0.41 11.91 7.73
N LEU A 105 -0.67 12.94 8.54
CA LEU A 105 -0.91 12.81 9.97
C LEU A 105 -2.15 11.96 10.27
N ILE A 106 -3.29 12.29 9.67
CA ILE A 106 -4.56 11.57 9.86
C ILE A 106 -4.40 10.11 9.41
N THR A 107 -3.79 9.89 8.26
CA THR A 107 -3.55 8.54 7.75
C THR A 107 -2.64 7.74 8.68
N SER A 108 -1.60 8.36 9.26
CA SER A 108 -0.71 7.72 10.22
C SER A 108 -1.45 7.29 11.49
N ILE A 109 -2.28 8.18 12.03
CA ILE A 109 -3.09 7.91 13.23
C ILE A 109 -4.09 6.78 12.97
N VAL A 110 -4.84 6.86 11.87
CA VAL A 110 -5.83 5.85 11.50
C VAL A 110 -5.16 4.50 11.24
N ALA A 111 -4.03 4.49 10.52
CA ALA A 111 -3.30 3.26 10.25
C ALA A 111 -2.76 2.60 11.52
N PHE A 112 -2.32 3.37 12.51
CA PHE A 112 -1.90 2.86 13.81
C PHE A 112 -3.05 2.12 14.52
N PHE A 113 -4.25 2.70 14.54
CA PHE A 113 -5.42 2.09 15.18
C PHE A 113 -5.99 0.91 14.39
N LEU A 114 -5.99 0.97 13.06
CA LEU A 114 -6.49 -0.11 12.20
C LEU A 114 -5.50 -1.30 12.09
N GLY A 115 -4.22 -1.05 12.23
CA GLY A 115 -3.17 -2.05 12.04
C GLY A 115 -3.16 -2.67 10.64
N SER A 116 -3.61 -1.94 9.62
CA SER A 116 -3.72 -2.44 8.25
C SER A 116 -3.51 -1.32 7.25
N SER A 117 -2.46 -1.42 6.43
CA SER A 117 -2.20 -0.49 5.33
C SER A 117 -3.35 -0.48 4.31
N PHE A 118 -3.85 -1.66 3.93
CA PHE A 118 -4.95 -1.78 2.97
C PHE A 118 -6.29 -1.29 3.53
N GLY A 119 -6.56 -1.59 4.81
CA GLY A 119 -7.74 -1.07 5.50
C GLY A 119 -7.74 0.46 5.53
N THR A 120 -6.60 1.07 5.83
CA THR A 120 -6.44 2.52 5.86
C THR A 120 -6.61 3.15 4.47
N ALA A 121 -5.98 2.57 3.43
CA ALA A 121 -6.12 3.07 2.07
C ALA A 121 -7.57 3.03 1.58
N SER A 122 -8.30 1.94 1.86
CA SER A 122 -9.69 1.73 1.44
C SER A 122 -10.73 2.52 2.23
N THR A 123 -10.35 3.16 3.32
CA THR A 123 -11.24 3.95 4.19
C THR A 123 -10.86 5.42 4.11
N ILE A 124 -10.06 5.87 5.08
CA ILE A 124 -9.66 7.29 5.14
C ILE A 124 -8.85 7.74 3.93
N GLY A 125 -8.09 6.82 3.29
CA GLY A 125 -7.33 7.12 2.08
C GLY A 125 -8.23 7.56 0.93
N ILE A 126 -9.31 6.83 0.65
CA ILE A 126 -10.29 7.19 -0.40
C ILE A 126 -10.94 8.54 -0.09
N ALA A 127 -11.29 8.78 1.18
CA ALA A 127 -11.92 10.01 1.61
C ALA A 127 -11.01 11.23 1.44
N LEU A 128 -9.75 11.15 1.90
CA LEU A 128 -8.77 12.21 1.73
C LEU A 128 -8.43 12.46 0.25
N MET A 129 -8.40 11.40 -0.56
CA MET A 129 -8.22 11.54 -2.01
C MET A 129 -9.41 12.23 -2.69
N ALA A 130 -10.63 12.01 -2.22
CA ALA A 130 -11.81 12.71 -2.72
C ALA A 130 -11.73 14.22 -2.40
N ILE A 131 -11.29 14.59 -1.18
CA ILE A 131 -11.04 16.00 -0.80
C ILE A 131 -9.96 16.62 -1.70
N ALA A 132 -8.85 15.90 -1.94
CA ALA A 132 -7.77 16.40 -2.80
C ALA A 132 -8.25 16.70 -4.23
N ARG A 133 -9.06 15.80 -4.80
CA ARG A 133 -9.63 15.98 -6.14
C ARG A 133 -10.59 17.15 -6.20
N SER A 134 -11.46 17.32 -5.19
CA SER A 134 -12.37 18.44 -5.09
C SER A 134 -11.66 19.78 -4.96
N GLY A 135 -10.57 19.82 -4.19
CA GLY A 135 -9.75 21.02 -3.98
C GLY A 135 -8.62 21.21 -4.99
N ASN A 136 -8.62 20.46 -6.11
CA ASN A 136 -7.65 20.54 -7.21
C ASN A 136 -6.18 20.38 -6.77
N ILE A 137 -5.92 19.52 -5.76
CA ILE A 137 -4.56 19.16 -5.34
C ILE A 137 -4.04 17.98 -6.17
N ASP A 138 -2.74 17.96 -6.44
CA ASP A 138 -2.08 16.85 -7.13
C ASP A 138 -2.33 15.52 -6.40
N VAL A 139 -3.03 14.61 -7.08
CA VAL A 139 -3.42 13.31 -6.56
C VAL A 139 -2.22 12.41 -6.25
N ASN A 140 -1.08 12.59 -6.93
CA ASN A 140 0.12 11.79 -6.69
C ASN A 140 0.81 12.21 -5.40
N ILE A 141 0.85 13.51 -5.11
CA ILE A 141 1.40 14.04 -3.84
C ILE A 141 0.51 13.62 -2.67
N THR A 142 -0.81 13.78 -2.81
CA THR A 142 -1.77 13.33 -1.80
C THR A 142 -1.68 11.83 -1.58
N GLY A 143 -1.61 11.03 -2.66
CA GLY A 143 -1.43 9.59 -2.58
C GLY A 143 -0.12 9.19 -1.90
N ALA A 144 0.97 9.91 -2.14
CA ALA A 144 2.24 9.70 -1.47
C ALA A 144 2.15 9.97 0.04
N ALA A 145 1.44 11.01 0.46
CA ALA A 145 1.20 11.32 1.86
C ALA A 145 0.36 10.22 2.54
N ILE A 146 -0.70 9.73 1.86
CA ILE A 146 -1.53 8.62 2.34
C ILE A 146 -0.68 7.35 2.46
N ILE A 147 0.08 6.98 1.43
CA ILE A 147 0.92 5.78 1.42
C ILE A 147 1.99 5.87 2.50
N SER A 148 2.63 7.01 2.68
CA SER A 148 3.61 7.23 3.77
C SER A 148 2.97 7.05 5.15
N GLY A 149 1.79 7.60 5.37
CA GLY A 149 1.06 7.49 6.64
C GLY A 149 0.59 6.07 6.93
N MET A 150 0.04 5.37 5.94
CA MET A 150 -0.44 3.99 6.16
C MET A 150 0.70 3.02 6.47
N TYR A 151 1.89 3.20 5.88
CA TYR A 151 3.06 2.36 6.18
C TYR A 151 3.73 2.72 7.51
N PHE A 152 3.56 3.95 8.01
CA PHE A 152 3.88 4.27 9.39
C PHE A 152 3.09 3.40 10.36
N GLY A 153 1.76 3.34 10.20
CA GLY A 153 0.89 2.52 11.04
C GLY A 153 1.10 1.02 10.86
N ASP A 154 1.26 0.54 9.63
CA ASP A 154 1.48 -0.89 9.34
C ASP A 154 2.76 -1.41 10.00
N ARG A 155 3.78 -0.56 10.16
CA ARG A 155 5.03 -0.91 10.83
C ARG A 155 4.97 -0.81 12.36
N TRP A 156 4.22 0.16 12.90
CA TRP A 156 4.29 0.50 14.32
C TRP A 156 3.02 0.18 15.12
N SER A 157 2.02 -0.43 14.52
CA SER A 157 0.80 -0.82 15.22
C SER A 157 0.92 -2.22 15.84
N PRO A 158 0.52 -2.41 17.09
CA PRO A 158 0.42 -3.75 17.71
C PRO A 158 -0.64 -4.62 17.04
N LEU A 159 -1.57 -4.02 16.29
CA LEU A 159 -2.62 -4.69 15.53
C LEU A 159 -2.18 -5.09 14.12
N SER A 160 -1.00 -4.61 13.68
CA SER A 160 -0.51 -4.88 12.33
C SER A 160 -0.17 -6.34 12.12
N SER A 161 -0.70 -6.93 11.05
CA SER A 161 -0.33 -8.28 10.62
C SER A 161 1.13 -8.38 10.18
N SER A 162 1.68 -7.32 9.59
CA SER A 162 3.07 -7.25 9.14
C SER A 162 4.04 -7.19 10.32
N ALA A 163 3.77 -6.33 11.32
CA ALA A 163 4.59 -6.24 12.52
C ALA A 163 4.55 -7.53 13.36
N ASN A 164 3.36 -8.15 13.50
CA ASN A 164 3.19 -9.43 14.17
C ASN A 164 3.91 -10.57 13.42
N LEU A 165 3.93 -10.53 12.08
CA LEU A 165 4.69 -11.49 11.28
C LEU A 165 6.19 -11.39 11.58
N VAL A 166 6.76 -10.18 11.59
CA VAL A 166 8.18 -9.98 11.90
C VAL A 166 8.49 -10.44 13.31
N ALA A 167 7.66 -10.08 14.29
CA ALA A 167 7.82 -10.53 15.68
C ALA A 167 7.81 -12.06 15.78
N SER A 168 6.89 -12.73 15.06
CA SER A 168 6.81 -14.20 15.02
C SER A 168 8.04 -14.86 14.36
N LEU A 169 8.51 -14.32 13.21
CA LEU A 169 9.67 -14.86 12.50
C LEU A 169 10.95 -14.73 13.32
N THR A 170 11.13 -13.60 13.98
CA THR A 170 12.32 -13.32 14.80
C THR A 170 12.24 -13.85 16.22
N GLY A 171 11.09 -14.40 16.64
CA GLY A 171 10.87 -14.97 17.97
C GLY A 171 10.85 -13.95 19.09
N ILE A 172 10.51 -12.68 18.81
CA ILE A 172 10.46 -11.61 19.82
C ILE A 172 9.02 -11.22 20.17
N ASP A 173 8.85 -10.64 21.37
CA ASP A 173 7.56 -10.06 21.74
C ASP A 173 7.24 -8.79 20.94
N ILE A 174 6.01 -8.65 20.46
CA ILE A 174 5.57 -7.51 19.64
C ILE A 174 5.74 -6.17 20.37
N TYR A 175 5.40 -6.09 21.66
CA TYR A 175 5.50 -4.83 22.41
C TYR A 175 6.95 -4.41 22.63
N SER A 176 7.85 -5.38 22.84
CA SER A 176 9.29 -5.15 22.94
C SER A 176 9.85 -4.62 21.60
N ASN A 177 9.41 -5.20 20.48
CA ASN A 177 9.75 -4.71 19.15
C ASN A 177 9.30 -3.27 18.93
N LEU A 178 8.03 -2.97 19.23
CA LEU A 178 7.47 -1.63 19.05
C LEU A 178 8.23 -0.56 19.87
N LYS A 179 8.65 -0.88 21.11
CA LYS A 179 9.50 0.01 21.91
C LYS A 179 10.86 0.27 21.25
N ASN A 180 11.48 -0.75 20.66
CA ASN A 180 12.76 -0.60 19.98
C ASN A 180 12.62 0.22 18.69
N LEU A 181 11.49 0.08 17.97
CA LEU A 181 11.19 0.81 16.75
C LEU A 181 11.05 2.31 16.97
N VAL A 182 10.59 2.77 18.16
CA VAL A 182 10.45 4.20 18.47
C VAL A 182 11.75 4.96 18.20
N LYS A 183 12.90 4.40 18.58
CA LYS A 183 14.21 5.03 18.40
C LYS A 183 14.55 5.31 16.92
N SER A 184 14.14 4.43 16.02
CA SER A 184 14.39 4.56 14.57
C SER A 184 13.29 5.34 13.84
N MET A 185 12.17 5.61 14.47
CA MET A 185 10.98 6.19 13.87
C MET A 185 10.94 7.72 13.98
N ILE A 186 11.38 8.29 15.11
CA ILE A 186 11.16 9.70 15.44
C ILE A 186 11.75 10.63 14.38
N ILE A 187 13.02 10.45 14.04
CA ILE A 187 13.71 11.33 13.07
C ILE A 187 13.06 11.24 11.68
N PRO A 188 12.85 10.03 11.08
CA PRO A 188 12.16 9.92 9.79
C PRO A 188 10.75 10.51 9.81
N TYR A 189 10.00 10.34 10.90
CA TYR A 189 8.64 10.87 11.02
C TYR A 189 8.63 12.41 11.03
N ILE A 190 9.52 13.04 11.82
CA ILE A 190 9.67 14.50 11.85
C ILE A 190 10.09 15.03 10.47
N LEU A 191 11.10 14.43 9.84
CA LEU A 191 11.55 14.84 8.51
C LEU A 191 10.45 14.71 7.45
N THR A 192 9.68 13.61 7.50
CA THR A 192 8.52 13.41 6.62
C THR A 192 7.44 14.47 6.87
N SER A 193 7.16 14.78 8.15
CA SER A 193 6.20 15.82 8.52
C SER A 193 6.62 17.19 7.97
N LEU A 194 7.89 17.56 8.15
CA LEU A 194 8.44 18.81 7.62
C LEU A 194 8.39 18.86 6.09
N PHE A 195 8.68 17.75 5.43
CA PHE A 195 8.57 17.62 3.96
C PHE A 195 7.13 17.86 3.49
N TYR A 196 6.14 17.26 4.15
CA TYR A 196 4.74 17.47 3.77
C TYR A 196 4.19 18.85 4.18
N ILE A 197 4.71 19.46 5.24
CA ILE A 197 4.42 20.88 5.54
C ILE A 197 4.96 21.78 4.42
N PHE A 198 6.19 21.54 3.96
CA PHE A 198 6.78 22.28 2.85
C PHE A 198 5.97 22.12 1.56
N LEU A 199 5.58 20.88 1.21
CA LEU A 199 4.73 20.62 0.03
C LEU A 199 3.35 21.27 0.18
N SER A 200 2.77 21.29 1.38
CA SER A 200 1.46 21.91 1.61
C SER A 200 1.46 23.41 1.27
N LYS A 201 2.56 24.11 1.51
CA LYS A 201 2.67 25.55 1.16
C LYS A 201 2.63 25.80 -0.36
N ASN A 202 3.10 24.84 -1.16
CA ASN A 202 3.12 24.93 -2.62
C ASN A 202 1.83 24.41 -3.28
N TYR A 203 1.04 23.62 -2.54
CA TYR A 203 -0.18 22.98 -3.04
C TYR A 203 -1.32 23.23 -2.06
N ILE A 204 -1.84 24.46 -2.07
CA ILE A 204 -2.93 24.88 -1.18
C ILE A 204 -4.25 24.33 -1.71
N LEU A 205 -5.06 23.76 -0.82
CA LEU A 205 -6.40 23.28 -1.15
C LEU A 205 -7.28 24.45 -1.60
N ASN A 206 -7.77 24.38 -2.81
CA ASN A 206 -8.65 25.42 -3.34
C ASN A 206 -10.05 25.29 -2.75
N THR A 207 -10.36 26.12 -1.75
CA THR A 207 -11.65 26.14 -1.06
C THR A 207 -12.66 27.10 -1.69
N SER A 208 -12.25 27.87 -2.70
CA SER A 208 -13.12 28.85 -3.39
C SER A 208 -14.21 28.20 -4.23
N GLU A 209 -14.28 26.88 -4.33
CA GLU A 209 -15.41 26.16 -4.89
C GLU A 209 -16.52 26.00 -3.83
N SER A 210 -17.08 27.12 -3.37
CA SER A 210 -18.43 27.17 -2.77
C SER A 210 -19.44 26.35 -3.59
N THR A 211 -19.29 26.31 -4.91
CA THR A 211 -20.07 25.52 -5.85
C THR A 211 -20.07 24.01 -5.59
N ILE A 212 -18.92 23.39 -5.26
CA ILE A 212 -18.88 21.92 -5.00
C ILE A 212 -19.56 21.60 -3.65
N SER A 213 -19.27 22.38 -2.62
CA SER A 213 -19.87 22.23 -1.30
C SER A 213 -21.39 22.43 -1.36
N GLU A 214 -21.84 23.45 -2.10
CA GLU A 214 -23.25 23.73 -2.36
C GLU A 214 -23.92 22.64 -3.17
N LEU A 215 -23.28 22.15 -4.24
CA LEU A 215 -23.78 21.04 -5.05
C LEU A 215 -23.93 19.75 -4.25
N ILE A 216 -22.95 19.41 -3.41
CA ILE A 216 -23.04 18.23 -2.54
C ILE A 216 -24.17 18.39 -1.54
N SER A 217 -24.31 19.55 -0.90
CA SER A 217 -25.36 19.79 0.13
C SER A 217 -26.77 19.87 -0.46
N SER A 218 -26.92 20.29 -1.72
CA SER A 218 -28.20 20.29 -2.42
C SER A 218 -28.59 18.91 -2.96
N THR A 219 -27.62 18.04 -3.17
CA THR A 219 -27.82 16.73 -3.82
C THR A 219 -27.98 15.58 -2.83
N TYR A 220 -27.30 15.66 -1.70
CA TYR A 220 -27.29 14.62 -0.67
C TYR A 220 -27.91 15.11 0.64
N ASN A 221 -28.61 14.21 1.32
CA ASN A 221 -28.94 14.41 2.72
C ASN A 221 -27.69 14.18 3.58
N LEU A 222 -27.08 15.28 4.05
CA LEU A 222 -25.82 15.26 4.79
C LEU A 222 -26.01 15.17 6.33
N ASP A 223 -27.01 14.43 6.80
CA ASP A 223 -27.17 14.23 8.24
C ASP A 223 -25.98 13.43 8.81
N ILE A 224 -25.18 14.10 9.62
CA ILE A 224 -23.93 13.58 10.21
C ILE A 224 -24.16 12.27 10.99
N ARG A 225 -25.34 12.08 11.55
CA ARG A 225 -25.71 10.89 12.33
C ARG A 225 -25.68 9.62 11.47
N PHE A 226 -26.00 9.71 10.17
CA PHE A 226 -26.09 8.58 9.27
C PHE A 226 -24.87 8.42 8.38
N ILE A 227 -24.34 9.53 7.85
CA ILE A 227 -23.25 9.53 6.86
C ILE A 227 -21.99 8.83 7.37
N PHE A 228 -21.65 9.02 8.65
CA PHE A 228 -20.42 8.45 9.21
C PHE A 228 -20.59 7.03 9.76
N ILE A 229 -21.81 6.47 9.85
CA ILE A 229 -22.04 5.09 10.33
C ILE A 229 -21.17 4.07 9.57
N PRO A 230 -21.09 4.07 8.22
CA PRO A 230 -20.27 3.10 7.49
C PRO A 230 -18.79 3.19 7.83
N VAL A 231 -18.25 4.41 7.99
CA VAL A 231 -16.84 4.63 8.37
C VAL A 231 -16.59 4.17 9.79
N VAL A 232 -17.45 4.62 10.73
CA VAL A 232 -17.34 4.29 12.16
C VAL A 232 -17.43 2.78 12.37
N SER A 233 -18.28 2.07 11.61
CA SER A 233 -18.41 0.61 11.71
C SER A 233 -17.09 -0.10 11.38
N ILE A 234 -16.35 0.35 10.34
CA ILE A 234 -15.04 -0.23 10.01
C ILE A 234 -14.02 0.05 11.13
N VAL A 235 -14.01 1.28 11.66
CA VAL A 235 -13.10 1.65 12.75
C VAL A 235 -13.38 0.79 14.00
N ILE A 236 -14.64 0.68 14.42
CA ILE A 236 -15.04 -0.14 15.58
C ILE A 236 -14.62 -1.60 15.37
N PHE A 237 -14.96 -2.20 14.22
CA PHE A 237 -14.64 -3.61 13.96
C PHE A 237 -13.14 -3.85 13.86
N SER A 238 -12.37 -2.88 13.38
CA SER A 238 -10.94 -2.97 13.37
C SER A 238 -10.34 -2.92 14.79
N LEU A 239 -10.84 -2.04 15.64
CA LEU A 239 -10.46 -1.99 17.05
C LEU A 239 -10.81 -3.28 17.80
N LEU A 240 -11.93 -3.91 17.43
CA LEU A 240 -12.35 -5.24 17.94
C LEU A 240 -11.55 -6.40 17.31
N ARG A 241 -10.55 -6.13 16.48
CA ARG A 241 -9.72 -7.13 15.76
C ARG A 241 -10.52 -8.06 14.84
N ILE A 242 -11.67 -7.63 14.37
CA ILE A 242 -12.49 -8.38 13.41
C ILE A 242 -11.84 -8.32 12.04
N ASN A 243 -11.93 -9.43 11.29
CA ASN A 243 -11.33 -9.53 9.97
C ASN A 243 -11.78 -8.39 9.03
N VAL A 244 -10.84 -7.72 8.38
CA VAL A 244 -11.07 -6.56 7.49
C VAL A 244 -12.17 -6.84 6.45
N ARG A 245 -12.27 -8.05 5.92
CA ARG A 245 -13.33 -8.45 4.96
C ARG A 245 -14.73 -8.38 5.58
N ILE A 246 -14.86 -8.81 6.82
CA ILE A 246 -16.14 -8.74 7.56
C ILE A 246 -16.48 -7.28 7.82
N SER A 247 -15.52 -6.49 8.29
CA SER A 247 -15.69 -5.05 8.56
C SER A 247 -16.14 -4.30 7.30
N MET A 248 -15.51 -4.56 6.16
CA MET A 248 -15.89 -3.99 4.87
C MET A 248 -17.31 -4.45 4.46
N GLY A 249 -17.62 -5.75 4.60
CA GLY A 249 -18.92 -6.31 4.27
C GLY A 249 -20.06 -5.65 5.06
N VAL A 250 -19.89 -5.49 6.38
CA VAL A 250 -20.87 -4.80 7.22
C VAL A 250 -21.00 -3.34 6.84
N SER A 251 -19.88 -2.65 6.56
CA SER A 251 -19.93 -1.26 6.12
C SER A 251 -20.65 -1.10 4.77
N ILE A 252 -20.47 -2.01 3.83
CA ILE A 252 -21.21 -2.04 2.54
C ILE A 252 -22.71 -2.18 2.81
N ILE A 253 -23.11 -3.11 3.66
CA ILE A 253 -24.53 -3.33 4.01
C ILE A 253 -25.13 -2.08 4.64
N LEU A 254 -24.47 -1.49 5.65
CA LEU A 254 -24.92 -0.28 6.32
C LEU A 254 -25.01 0.91 5.34
N ALA A 255 -24.00 1.10 4.50
CA ALA A 255 -24.01 2.14 3.47
C ALA A 255 -25.14 1.91 2.46
N SER A 256 -25.39 0.67 2.02
CA SER A 256 -26.48 0.34 1.10
C SER A 256 -27.86 0.62 1.71
N ILE A 257 -28.04 0.32 3.00
CA ILE A 257 -29.28 0.64 3.74
C ILE A 257 -29.48 2.17 3.81
N ILE A 258 -28.41 2.92 4.12
CA ILE A 258 -28.45 4.39 4.15
C ILE A 258 -28.77 4.96 2.77
N ALA A 259 -28.19 4.39 1.69
CA ALA A 259 -28.49 4.82 0.32
C ALA A 259 -29.98 4.67 -0.01
N VAL A 260 -30.61 3.56 0.41
CA VAL A 260 -32.03 3.32 0.15
C VAL A 260 -32.94 4.18 1.06
N ILE A 261 -32.68 4.20 2.36
CA ILE A 261 -33.59 4.83 3.35
C ILE A 261 -33.39 6.35 3.38
N ILE A 262 -32.17 6.83 3.41
CA ILE A 262 -31.84 8.24 3.63
C ILE A 262 -31.69 8.99 2.31
N GLN A 263 -30.95 8.41 1.32
CA GLN A 263 -30.75 9.04 0.01
C GLN A 263 -31.86 8.69 -0.99
N LYS A 264 -32.83 7.84 -0.61
CA LYS A 264 -33.97 7.41 -1.42
C LYS A 264 -33.58 6.80 -2.77
N GLU A 265 -32.45 6.08 -2.79
CA GLU A 265 -32.04 5.32 -3.96
C GLU A 265 -32.88 4.04 -4.11
N GLU A 266 -33.19 3.65 -5.35
CA GLU A 266 -33.85 2.38 -5.60
C GLU A 266 -32.91 1.20 -5.30
N ILE A 267 -33.43 0.14 -4.68
CA ILE A 267 -32.65 -1.06 -4.32
C ILE A 267 -31.93 -1.64 -5.53
N ILE A 268 -32.61 -1.71 -6.68
CA ILE A 268 -32.03 -2.23 -7.93
C ILE A 268 -30.87 -1.37 -8.39
N SER A 269 -30.97 -0.04 -8.25
CA SER A 269 -29.90 0.90 -8.60
C SER A 269 -28.70 0.73 -7.67
N VAL A 270 -28.90 0.55 -6.36
CA VAL A 270 -27.83 0.27 -5.41
C VAL A 270 -27.07 -1.03 -5.78
N ILE A 271 -27.78 -2.11 -6.12
CA ILE A 271 -27.16 -3.37 -6.56
C ILE A 271 -26.34 -3.18 -7.85
N LYS A 272 -26.84 -2.39 -8.80
CA LYS A 272 -26.11 -2.02 -10.02
C LYS A 272 -24.85 -1.22 -9.68
N TYR A 273 -24.92 -0.26 -8.76
CA TYR A 273 -23.78 0.52 -8.32
C TYR A 273 -22.69 -0.36 -7.67
N LEU A 274 -23.06 -1.30 -6.82
CA LEU A 274 -22.10 -2.25 -6.23
C LEU A 274 -21.35 -3.05 -7.28
N SER A 275 -22.03 -3.40 -8.39
CA SER A 275 -21.45 -4.23 -9.46
C SER A 275 -20.63 -3.40 -10.46
N LEU A 276 -21.26 -2.37 -11.03
CA LEU A 276 -20.74 -1.60 -12.17
C LEU A 276 -20.03 -0.30 -11.77
N GLY A 277 -20.28 0.19 -10.54
CA GLY A 277 -19.82 1.49 -10.04
C GLY A 277 -20.94 2.52 -10.00
N PHE A 278 -20.71 3.57 -9.22
CA PHE A 278 -21.65 4.68 -9.09
C PHE A 278 -21.48 5.66 -10.26
N TYR A 279 -22.57 5.93 -10.98
CA TYR A 279 -22.58 6.70 -12.23
C TYR A 279 -23.77 7.69 -12.35
N LYS A 280 -24.50 7.93 -11.25
CA LYS A 280 -25.71 8.78 -11.24
C LYS A 280 -25.50 10.19 -11.78
N PHE A 281 -24.30 10.74 -11.63
CA PHE A 281 -23.96 12.12 -11.99
C PHE A 281 -23.10 12.24 -13.25
N ASP A 282 -23.11 11.23 -14.11
CA ASP A 282 -22.39 11.28 -15.38
C ASP A 282 -22.82 12.51 -16.20
N GLY A 283 -21.85 13.27 -16.71
CA GLY A 283 -22.07 14.52 -17.45
C GLY A 283 -22.27 15.76 -16.58
N THR A 284 -22.23 15.65 -15.25
CA THR A 284 -22.35 16.79 -14.33
C THR A 284 -20.99 17.21 -13.75
N ALA A 285 -20.95 18.40 -13.12
CA ALA A 285 -19.74 18.85 -12.39
C ALA A 285 -19.31 17.90 -11.27
N LEU A 286 -20.26 17.13 -10.69
CA LEU A 286 -20.00 16.15 -9.63
C LEU A 286 -19.35 14.86 -10.15
N GLU A 287 -19.37 14.58 -11.45
CA GLU A 287 -18.83 13.34 -12.03
C GLU A 287 -17.37 13.08 -11.61
N LYS A 288 -16.55 14.11 -11.60
CA LYS A 288 -15.12 13.99 -11.29
C LYS A 288 -14.83 13.54 -9.84
N ILE A 289 -15.78 13.79 -8.93
CA ILE A 289 -15.65 13.57 -7.50
C ILE A 289 -16.49 12.37 -7.06
N ILE A 290 -17.68 12.23 -7.63
CA ILE A 290 -18.73 11.30 -7.21
C ILE A 290 -19.02 10.28 -8.31
N LYS A 291 -17.98 9.68 -8.88
CA LYS A 291 -18.08 8.56 -9.85
C LYS A 291 -17.04 7.50 -9.54
N GLY A 292 -17.40 6.25 -9.66
CA GLY A 292 -16.45 5.14 -9.59
C GLY A 292 -16.86 4.02 -8.64
N GLY A 293 -15.87 3.24 -8.22
CA GLY A 293 -16.12 2.03 -7.45
C GLY A 293 -16.74 0.91 -8.30
N GLY A 294 -17.45 0.00 -7.63
CA GLY A 294 -18.03 -1.20 -8.22
C GLY A 294 -17.00 -2.32 -8.44
N VAL A 295 -17.48 -3.55 -8.35
CA VAL A 295 -16.64 -4.75 -8.55
C VAL A 295 -15.91 -4.72 -9.89
N LYS A 296 -16.57 -4.23 -10.95
CA LYS A 296 -16.01 -4.11 -12.30
C LYS A 296 -14.75 -3.26 -12.36
N SER A 297 -14.64 -2.21 -11.54
CA SER A 297 -13.46 -1.32 -11.52
C SER A 297 -12.19 -2.04 -11.10
N MET A 298 -12.29 -3.13 -10.34
CA MET A 298 -11.17 -3.91 -9.83
C MET A 298 -10.69 -5.02 -10.76
N PHE A 299 -11.34 -5.21 -11.92
CA PHE A 299 -11.04 -6.33 -12.83
C PHE A 299 -9.61 -6.28 -13.39
N ASN A 300 -9.16 -5.13 -13.87
CA ASN A 300 -7.80 -4.98 -14.41
C ASN A 300 -6.73 -5.18 -13.32
N ALA A 301 -6.99 -4.69 -12.11
CA ALA A 301 -6.12 -4.91 -10.96
C ALA A 301 -6.04 -6.39 -10.57
N SER A 302 -7.15 -7.11 -10.66
CA SER A 302 -7.22 -8.54 -10.38
C SER A 302 -6.36 -9.37 -11.35
N ILE A 303 -6.45 -9.07 -12.64
CA ILE A 303 -5.62 -9.75 -13.68
C ILE A 303 -4.13 -9.50 -13.39
N LEU A 304 -3.76 -8.26 -13.10
CA LEU A 304 -2.36 -7.92 -12.84
C LEU A 304 -1.80 -8.68 -11.64
N ILE A 305 -2.55 -8.80 -10.56
CA ILE A 305 -2.13 -9.55 -9.37
C ILE A 305 -1.98 -11.04 -9.64
N ILE A 306 -2.90 -11.63 -10.40
CA ILE A 306 -2.80 -13.04 -10.80
C ILE A 306 -1.48 -13.29 -11.56
N ILE A 307 -1.17 -12.44 -12.55
CA ILE A 307 0.06 -12.56 -13.34
C ILE A 307 1.29 -12.33 -12.46
N SER A 308 1.27 -11.33 -11.58
CA SER A 308 2.38 -11.05 -10.66
C SER A 308 2.66 -12.22 -9.71
N CYS A 309 1.63 -12.84 -9.14
CA CYS A 309 1.78 -14.03 -8.31
C CYS A 309 2.32 -15.21 -9.11
N SER A 310 1.86 -15.44 -10.35
CA SER A 310 2.38 -16.49 -11.23
C SER A 310 3.88 -16.29 -11.53
N LEU A 311 4.31 -15.05 -11.73
CA LEU A 311 5.72 -14.71 -11.96
C LEU A 311 6.61 -15.09 -10.77
N VAL A 312 6.12 -14.94 -9.53
CA VAL A 312 6.85 -15.37 -8.32
C VAL A 312 7.17 -16.87 -8.38
N GLY A 313 6.23 -17.70 -8.80
CA GLY A 313 6.45 -19.15 -8.96
C GLY A 313 7.58 -19.46 -9.94
N ILE A 314 7.66 -18.74 -11.06
CA ILE A 314 8.75 -18.91 -12.02
C ILE A 314 10.10 -18.47 -11.43
N PHE A 315 10.14 -17.39 -10.65
CA PHE A 315 11.36 -16.93 -9.99
C PHE A 315 11.91 -17.94 -8.99
N GLU A 316 11.03 -18.61 -8.26
CA GLU A 316 11.40 -19.69 -7.34
C GLU A 316 11.95 -20.90 -8.09
N GLN A 317 11.28 -21.34 -9.16
CA GLN A 317 11.73 -22.44 -10.01
C GLN A 317 13.12 -22.17 -10.62
N LEU A 318 13.42 -20.92 -10.95
CA LEU A 318 14.72 -20.51 -11.47
C LEU A 318 15.82 -20.37 -10.40
N ASN A 319 15.51 -20.54 -9.12
CA ASN A 319 16.43 -20.39 -7.98
C ASN A 319 17.18 -19.03 -8.00
N ILE A 320 16.46 -17.96 -8.31
CA ILE A 320 17.08 -16.62 -8.47
C ILE A 320 17.69 -16.13 -7.16
N LEU A 321 17.09 -16.48 -6.02
CA LEU A 321 17.48 -15.99 -4.71
C LEU A 321 18.76 -16.60 -4.15
N ASN A 322 19.12 -17.84 -4.58
CA ASN A 322 20.37 -18.48 -4.14
C ASN A 322 21.61 -17.67 -4.53
N TYR A 323 21.54 -16.89 -5.63
CA TYR A 323 22.63 -15.99 -6.03
C TYR A 323 22.83 -14.82 -5.06
N VAL A 324 21.74 -14.29 -4.51
CA VAL A 324 21.76 -13.17 -3.54
C VAL A 324 22.39 -13.61 -2.24
N LYS A 325 22.03 -14.81 -1.76
CA LYS A 325 22.48 -15.40 -0.49
C LYS A 325 24.03 -15.42 -0.37
N ASN A 326 24.71 -15.80 -1.44
CA ASN A 326 26.19 -15.92 -1.42
C ASN A 326 26.91 -14.55 -1.43
N LYS A 327 26.24 -13.47 -1.87
CA LYS A 327 26.85 -12.14 -2.02
C LYS A 327 26.77 -11.29 -0.76
N ILE A 328 25.86 -11.58 0.15
CA ILE A 328 25.61 -10.77 1.36
C ILE A 328 26.47 -11.17 2.57
N MET A 329 27.23 -12.27 2.47
CA MET A 329 28.03 -12.81 3.60
C MET A 329 29.19 -11.89 4.02
N ASN A 330 29.70 -11.02 3.14
CA ASN A 330 30.83 -10.12 3.44
C ASN A 330 30.33 -8.84 4.15
N VAL A 331 30.26 -8.89 5.48
CA VAL A 331 29.84 -7.77 6.33
C VAL A 331 30.97 -7.40 7.29
N LYS A 332 31.38 -6.12 7.28
CA LYS A 332 32.46 -5.59 8.11
C LYS A 332 31.93 -4.88 9.37
N ASN A 333 30.79 -4.25 9.29
CA ASN A 333 30.21 -3.45 10.36
C ASN A 333 28.69 -3.46 10.33
N ARG A 334 28.03 -2.89 11.34
CA ARG A 334 26.58 -2.84 11.50
C ARG A 334 25.86 -2.14 10.35
N ALA A 335 26.48 -1.08 9.80
CA ALA A 335 25.92 -0.35 8.63
C ALA A 335 25.94 -1.19 7.35
N ASP A 336 27.03 -1.97 7.13
CA ASP A 336 27.12 -2.90 6.00
C ASP A 336 26.06 -4.00 6.08
N LEU A 337 25.80 -4.52 7.31
CA LEU A 337 24.78 -5.54 7.56
C LEU A 337 23.39 -5.00 7.18
N PHE A 338 23.04 -3.81 7.65
CA PHE A 338 21.76 -3.20 7.33
C PHE A 338 21.65 -2.81 5.84
N ARG A 339 22.73 -2.29 5.23
CA ARG A 339 22.77 -2.04 3.77
C ARG A 339 22.45 -3.31 2.98
N ASN A 340 23.05 -4.45 3.38
CA ASN A 340 22.77 -5.73 2.74
C ASN A 340 21.32 -6.16 2.98
N THR A 341 20.75 -5.93 4.15
CA THR A 341 19.34 -6.17 4.44
C THR A 341 18.41 -5.33 3.55
N ILE A 342 18.72 -4.03 3.35
CA ILE A 342 17.99 -3.18 2.41
C ILE A 342 18.04 -3.77 0.99
N PHE A 343 19.24 -4.16 0.52
CA PHE A 343 19.41 -4.73 -0.82
C PHE A 343 18.62 -6.03 -1.00
N VAL A 344 18.65 -6.92 0.00
CA VAL A 344 17.85 -8.14 0.01
C VAL A 344 16.37 -7.81 -0.02
N SER A 345 15.91 -6.86 0.82
CA SER A 345 14.50 -6.45 0.90
C SER A 345 13.97 -5.90 -0.43
N ILE A 346 14.78 -5.14 -1.17
CA ILE A 346 14.41 -4.66 -2.51
C ILE A 346 14.28 -5.85 -3.47
N ILE A 347 15.25 -6.77 -3.50
CA ILE A 347 15.20 -7.93 -4.39
C ILE A 347 14.03 -8.85 -4.05
N THR A 348 13.84 -9.17 -2.77
CA THR A 348 12.73 -10.02 -2.34
C THR A 348 11.37 -9.35 -2.58
N GLY A 349 11.28 -8.02 -2.41
CA GLY A 349 10.10 -7.24 -2.77
C GLY A 349 9.80 -7.26 -4.27
N MET A 350 10.84 -7.18 -5.11
CA MET A 350 10.70 -7.27 -6.57
C MET A 350 10.28 -8.67 -7.01
N VAL A 351 10.89 -9.70 -6.43
CA VAL A 351 10.67 -11.10 -6.78
C VAL A 351 9.39 -11.63 -6.15
N GLY A 352 9.14 -11.32 -4.89
CA GLY A 352 7.98 -11.82 -4.13
C GLY A 352 6.65 -11.19 -4.55
N ALA A 353 6.67 -10.04 -5.21
CA ALA A 353 5.49 -9.25 -5.62
C ALA A 353 4.42 -9.04 -4.52
N ASN A 354 4.75 -9.38 -3.27
CA ASN A 354 3.90 -9.30 -2.09
C ASN A 354 4.78 -8.99 -0.87
N GLN A 355 4.32 -8.08 0.01
CA GLN A 355 5.04 -7.66 1.22
C GLN A 355 5.31 -8.84 2.17
N THR A 356 4.32 -9.67 2.45
CA THR A 356 4.46 -10.83 3.35
C THR A 356 5.56 -11.78 2.86
N ILE A 357 5.56 -12.09 1.56
CA ILE A 357 6.58 -12.94 0.95
C ILE A 357 7.95 -12.27 1.02
N ALA A 358 8.03 -10.96 0.73
CA ALA A 358 9.27 -10.20 0.81
C ALA A 358 9.87 -10.24 2.23
N VAL A 359 9.04 -10.08 3.26
CA VAL A 359 9.46 -10.14 4.68
C VAL A 359 10.01 -11.53 5.01
N ILE A 360 9.25 -12.60 4.72
CA ILE A 360 9.67 -13.98 5.00
C ILE A 360 10.97 -14.32 4.28
N MET A 361 11.07 -13.96 2.99
CA MET A 361 12.27 -14.25 2.20
C MET A 361 13.47 -13.43 2.66
N THR A 362 13.27 -12.17 3.07
CA THR A 362 14.34 -11.33 3.58
C THR A 362 14.88 -11.93 4.87
N GLU A 363 14.02 -12.25 5.82
CA GLU A 363 14.41 -12.86 7.08
C GLU A 363 15.21 -14.14 6.87
N ASN A 364 14.69 -15.11 6.13
CA ASN A 364 15.35 -16.39 5.80
C ASN A 364 16.74 -16.23 5.15
N ILE A 365 16.94 -15.13 4.40
CA ILE A 365 18.22 -14.87 3.74
C ILE A 365 19.23 -14.24 4.70
N VAL A 366 18.80 -13.26 5.52
CA VAL A 366 19.71 -12.46 6.35
C VAL A 366 19.92 -13.04 7.74
N GLU A 367 18.98 -13.82 8.30
CA GLU A 367 19.00 -14.39 9.64
C GLU A 367 20.35 -15.01 9.98
N LYS A 368 20.85 -15.90 9.13
CA LYS A 368 22.12 -16.60 9.32
C LYS A 368 23.30 -15.62 9.51
N VAL A 369 23.32 -14.52 8.76
CA VAL A 369 24.40 -13.52 8.84
C VAL A 369 24.30 -12.73 10.16
N TYR A 370 23.08 -12.45 10.64
CA TYR A 370 22.88 -11.80 11.95
C TYR A 370 23.33 -12.71 13.09
N ASP A 371 23.04 -14.01 13.03
CA ASP A 371 23.48 -14.98 14.04
C ASP A 371 25.00 -15.15 14.04
N GLU A 372 25.64 -15.28 12.89
CA GLU A 372 27.11 -15.36 12.76
C GLU A 372 27.80 -14.10 13.30
N LYS A 373 27.15 -12.93 13.16
CA LYS A 373 27.64 -11.65 13.68
C LYS A 373 27.17 -11.36 15.11
N LYS A 374 26.49 -12.30 15.78
CA LYS A 374 25.97 -12.17 17.14
C LYS A 374 25.12 -10.92 17.37
N VAL A 375 24.36 -10.50 16.33
CA VAL A 375 23.42 -9.38 16.44
C VAL A 375 22.12 -9.89 17.05
N GLU A 376 21.59 -9.17 18.03
CA GLU A 376 20.37 -9.56 18.74
C GLU A 376 19.16 -9.66 17.81
N ARG A 377 18.27 -10.61 18.07
CA ARG A 377 17.05 -10.83 17.28
C ARG A 377 16.14 -9.60 17.21
N ILE A 378 16.11 -8.77 18.25
CA ILE A 378 15.33 -7.52 18.27
C ILE A 378 15.89 -6.48 17.28
N GLU A 379 17.20 -6.52 17.03
CA GLU A 379 17.82 -5.66 16.02
C GLU A 379 17.55 -6.18 14.60
N LEU A 380 17.52 -7.51 14.40
CA LEU A 380 17.10 -8.13 13.15
C LEU A 380 15.63 -7.73 12.84
N ALA A 381 14.73 -7.85 13.81
CA ALA A 381 13.35 -7.44 13.65
C ALA A 381 13.22 -5.98 13.23
N LYS A 382 13.91 -5.07 13.94
CA LYS A 382 13.93 -3.63 13.59
C LYS A 382 14.41 -3.38 12.17
N ASP A 383 15.43 -4.09 11.73
CA ASP A 383 16.00 -3.91 10.38
C ASP A 383 15.05 -4.41 9.28
N ILE A 384 14.36 -5.52 9.53
CA ILE A 384 13.31 -6.01 8.62
C ILE A 384 12.14 -5.03 8.57
N GLU A 385 11.70 -4.50 9.71
CA GLU A 385 10.66 -3.47 9.80
C GLU A 385 11.04 -2.19 9.05
N ASN A 386 12.31 -1.79 9.13
CA ASN A 386 12.82 -0.57 8.50
C ASN A 386 13.16 -0.77 7.02
N SER A 387 13.02 -1.97 6.47
CA SER A 387 13.34 -2.29 5.08
C SER A 387 12.24 -3.10 4.39
N ALA A 388 12.09 -4.39 4.72
CA ALA A 388 11.22 -5.32 3.99
C ALA A 388 9.72 -5.02 4.15
N ILE A 389 9.29 -4.30 5.19
CA ILE A 389 7.91 -3.85 5.34
C ILE A 389 7.64 -2.63 4.47
N VAL A 390 8.55 -1.66 4.42
CA VAL A 390 8.27 -0.37 3.78
C VAL A 390 8.66 -0.34 2.29
N LEU A 391 9.79 -0.93 1.91
CA LEU A 391 10.32 -0.82 0.54
C LEU A 391 9.42 -1.47 -0.54
N PRO A 392 8.67 -2.55 -0.30
CA PRO A 392 7.71 -3.06 -1.27
C PRO A 392 6.65 -2.05 -1.72
N ALA A 393 6.36 -1.03 -0.88
CA ALA A 393 5.41 0.04 -1.20
C ALA A 393 5.81 0.93 -2.37
N ILE A 394 7.07 0.94 -2.77
CA ILE A 394 7.58 1.72 -3.91
C ILE A 394 7.97 0.84 -5.10
N ILE A 395 7.64 -0.45 -5.07
CA ILE A 395 7.84 -1.36 -6.19
C ILE A 395 6.53 -1.46 -6.97
N PRO A 396 6.41 -0.89 -8.18
CA PRO A 396 5.12 -0.66 -8.86
C PRO A 396 4.26 -1.89 -9.10
N TRP A 397 4.87 -3.06 -9.25
CA TRP A 397 4.17 -4.34 -9.47
C TRP A 397 3.97 -5.17 -8.21
N ASN A 398 4.51 -4.71 -7.07
CA ASN A 398 4.26 -5.35 -5.78
C ASN A 398 2.85 -5.00 -5.31
N ILE A 399 2.16 -5.97 -4.72
CA ILE A 399 0.80 -5.80 -4.16
C ILE A 399 0.78 -4.65 -3.15
N ALA A 400 1.85 -4.50 -2.36
CA ALA A 400 2.00 -3.44 -1.37
C ALA A 400 1.96 -2.02 -1.95
N CYS A 401 2.39 -1.84 -3.21
CA CYS A 401 2.32 -0.60 -3.96
C CYS A 401 1.03 -0.52 -4.79
N TYR A 402 0.79 -1.55 -5.59
CA TYR A 402 -0.24 -1.53 -6.63
C TYR A 402 -1.66 -1.47 -6.07
N LEU A 403 -1.93 -2.22 -4.99
CA LEU A 403 -3.26 -2.26 -4.38
C LEU A 403 -3.69 -0.90 -3.80
N PRO A 404 -2.89 -0.23 -2.94
CA PRO A 404 -3.23 1.12 -2.48
C PRO A 404 -3.36 2.13 -3.62
N CYS A 405 -2.46 2.10 -4.62
CA CYS A 405 -2.55 3.00 -5.77
C CYS A 405 -3.86 2.82 -6.52
N THR A 406 -4.31 1.58 -6.70
CA THR A 406 -5.59 1.26 -7.36
C THR A 406 -6.78 1.77 -6.54
N MET A 407 -6.77 1.57 -5.21
CA MET A 407 -7.80 2.06 -4.29
C MET A 407 -7.91 3.59 -4.31
N LEU A 408 -6.77 4.27 -4.37
CA LEU A 408 -6.68 5.73 -4.40
C LEU A 408 -6.90 6.32 -5.81
N GLY A 409 -6.94 5.48 -6.85
CA GLY A 409 -7.08 5.91 -8.24
C GLY A 409 -5.89 6.72 -8.74
N ILE A 410 -4.66 6.34 -8.37
CA ILE A 410 -3.39 6.96 -8.79
C ILE A 410 -2.51 5.95 -9.54
N GLY A 411 -1.56 6.47 -10.31
CA GLY A 411 -0.55 5.62 -10.95
C GLY A 411 0.50 5.13 -9.96
N SER A 412 0.90 3.85 -10.05
CA SER A 412 1.85 3.21 -9.15
C SER A 412 3.30 3.73 -9.25
N VAL A 413 3.57 4.73 -10.04
CA VAL A 413 4.93 5.29 -10.25
C VAL A 413 5.03 6.76 -9.85
N ARG A 414 4.04 7.58 -10.23
CA ARG A 414 4.13 9.04 -10.10
C ARG A 414 4.16 9.55 -8.66
N PHE A 415 3.61 8.81 -7.70
CA PHE A 415 3.66 9.15 -6.28
C PHE A 415 5.01 8.85 -5.64
N ILE A 416 5.79 7.92 -6.23
CA ILE A 416 7.04 7.40 -5.62
C ILE A 416 8.00 8.51 -5.18
N PRO A 417 8.33 9.54 -5.98
CA PRO A 417 9.25 10.59 -5.56
C PRO A 417 8.81 11.34 -4.31
N PHE A 418 7.52 11.35 -4.01
CA PHE A 418 6.92 12.08 -2.89
C PHE A 418 6.65 11.20 -1.66
N ALA A 419 6.87 9.87 -1.72
CA ALA A 419 6.63 8.93 -0.62
C ALA A 419 7.76 8.98 0.44
N ALA A 420 7.93 10.15 1.05
CA ALA A 420 9.11 10.50 1.85
C ALA A 420 9.37 9.53 3.01
N TYR A 421 8.34 9.10 3.74
CA TYR A 421 8.51 8.19 4.87
C TYR A 421 9.15 6.85 4.48
N ILE A 422 8.78 6.33 3.29
CA ILE A 422 9.28 5.04 2.79
C ILE A 422 10.81 5.06 2.56
N TYR A 423 11.34 6.19 2.11
CA TYR A 423 12.79 6.37 1.90
C TYR A 423 13.53 6.77 3.17
N LEU A 424 12.93 7.69 3.95
CA LEU A 424 13.61 8.26 5.10
C LEU A 424 13.87 7.22 6.20
N ILE A 425 12.99 6.24 6.37
CA ILE A 425 13.20 5.16 7.35
C ILE A 425 14.53 4.41 7.11
N PRO A 426 14.73 3.74 5.97
CA PRO A 426 15.98 3.02 5.74
C PRO A 426 17.20 3.94 5.66
N ILE A 427 17.07 5.14 5.10
CA ILE A 427 18.18 6.10 4.99
C ILE A 427 18.64 6.57 6.37
N CYS A 428 17.73 7.05 7.22
CA CYS A 428 18.07 7.51 8.56
C CYS A 428 18.63 6.37 9.43
N THR A 429 18.08 5.17 9.32
CA THR A 429 18.59 3.98 10.02
C THR A 429 20.01 3.65 9.57
N TYR A 430 20.28 3.68 8.27
CA TYR A 430 21.63 3.44 7.74
C TYR A 430 22.63 4.52 8.21
N ILE A 431 22.24 5.79 8.17
CA ILE A 431 23.06 6.91 8.65
C ILE A 431 23.36 6.75 10.15
N TYR A 432 22.35 6.40 10.94
CA TYR A 432 22.53 6.15 12.38
C TYR A 432 23.55 5.04 12.63
N TYR A 433 23.45 3.91 11.94
CA TYR A 433 24.42 2.82 12.09
C TYR A 433 25.82 3.19 11.64
N ARG A 434 25.94 4.00 10.61
CA ARG A 434 27.24 4.39 10.07
C ARG A 434 27.99 5.38 10.97
N PHE A 435 27.29 6.33 11.57
CA PHE A 435 27.92 7.43 12.31
C PHE A 435 27.81 7.32 13.82
N ALA A 436 26.68 6.86 14.36
CA ALA A 436 26.46 6.78 15.79
C ALA A 436 27.04 5.47 16.42
N LEU A 437 27.05 4.36 15.67
CA LEU A 437 27.57 3.08 16.12
C LEU A 437 28.99 2.74 15.62
N LYS A 438 29.72 3.71 15.06
CA LYS A 438 31.05 3.55 14.46
C LYS A 438 32.10 2.94 15.42
N LYS A 439 31.83 2.87 16.74
CA LYS A 439 32.72 2.33 17.78
C LYS A 439 32.47 0.86 18.15
N LYS A 440 31.42 0.22 17.61
CA LYS A 440 31.18 -1.22 17.84
C LYS A 440 31.46 -1.97 16.54
N GLU A 441 32.69 -2.49 16.39
CA GLU A 441 32.96 -3.56 15.42
C GLU A 441 32.12 -4.77 15.80
N ILE A 442 31.46 -5.39 14.81
CA ILE A 442 30.61 -6.58 14.94
C ILE A 442 31.48 -7.81 14.72
#